data_50f43e006a9964e5e3cb9c9dcb1ebba0
#
_entry.id   50f43e006a9964e5e3cb9c9dcb1ebba0
#
_cell.length_a   1.000
_cell.length_b   1.000
_cell.length_c   1.000
_cell.angle_alpha   90.00
_cell.angle_beta   90.00
_cell.angle_gamma   90.00
#
_symmetry.space_group_name_H-M   'P 1'
#
loop_
_entity.id
_entity.type
_entity.pdbx_description
1 polymer ?
#
loop_
_entity_poly.entity_id
_entity_poly.type
_entity_poly.pdbx_seq_one_letter_code
_entity_poly.pdbx_strand_id
1 'polypeptide(L)'
;MNSPDPTSLQNLNDIVLPEAVGWWPLAVGWYFVFGVLLVMLTWFTYVSIRRWINNRYRRAALQQLQLLAEDIRSTDKRDTGLRQIPVLLKRTALSVYPRAQLASLTGKNWHDFLNSKVSKPSFPEPTADLLDKISYSGGDLSEVSAQAADDLLSASHHWLKHHHPEQGRQA
;
A
#
# COMPACT_ATOMS: atom_id res chain seq x y z
N MET A 1 -91.10 -23.71 -10.76
CA MET A 1 -89.98 -22.79 -10.53
C MET A 1 -89.33 -23.24 -9.24
N ASN A 2 -88.26 -24.03 -9.34
CA ASN A 2 -87.52 -24.50 -8.17
C ASN A 2 -86.43 -23.39 -7.85
N SER A 3 -86.66 -22.60 -6.81
CA SER A 3 -85.63 -21.72 -6.28
C SER A 3 -84.59 -22.60 -5.64
N PRO A 4 -83.31 -22.37 -5.94
CA PRO A 4 -82.24 -23.13 -5.30
C PRO A 4 -82.23 -22.81 -3.79
N ASP A 5 -82.18 -23.87 -3.00
CA ASP A 5 -82.17 -23.82 -1.54
C ASP A 5 -80.84 -23.08 -1.09
N PRO A 6 -80.96 -21.97 -0.37
CA PRO A 6 -79.79 -21.22 0.05
C PRO A 6 -78.88 -21.94 1.09
N THR A 7 -79.32 -23.08 1.62
CA THR A 7 -78.56 -23.92 2.57
C THR A 7 -77.85 -25.08 1.91
N SER A 8 -77.92 -25.20 0.59
CA SER A 8 -77.25 -26.28 -0.14
C SER A 8 -75.75 -25.97 -0.27
N LEU A 9 -74.94 -26.82 0.38
CA LEU A 9 -73.47 -26.74 0.30
C LEU A 9 -72.92 -27.10 -1.08
N GLN A 10 -73.77 -27.47 -2.05
CA GLN A 10 -73.36 -27.84 -3.41
C GLN A 10 -72.82 -26.65 -4.25
N ASN A 11 -73.10 -25.41 -3.82
CA ASN A 11 -72.62 -24.20 -4.48
C ASN A 11 -71.34 -23.59 -3.82
N LEU A 12 -70.73 -24.26 -2.85
CA LEU A 12 -69.46 -23.87 -2.31
C LEU A 12 -68.35 -24.19 -3.33
N ASN A 13 -67.95 -23.20 -4.09
CA ASN A 13 -66.71 -23.29 -4.85
C ASN A 13 -65.52 -23.30 -3.85
N ASP A 14 -64.82 -24.39 -3.92
CA ASP A 14 -63.54 -24.50 -3.12
C ASP A 14 -62.62 -23.30 -3.39
N ILE A 15 -62.04 -22.77 -2.34
CA ILE A 15 -61.10 -21.65 -2.45
C ILE A 15 -59.87 -22.16 -3.18
N VAL A 16 -59.69 -21.76 -4.44
CA VAL A 16 -58.47 -22.01 -5.18
C VAL A 16 -57.35 -21.23 -4.49
N LEU A 17 -56.56 -21.93 -3.69
CA LEU A 17 -55.33 -21.35 -3.12
C LEU A 17 -54.43 -20.92 -4.27
N PRO A 18 -54.01 -19.66 -4.33
CA PRO A 18 -53.02 -19.23 -5.32
C PRO A 18 -51.75 -20.10 -5.19
N GLU A 19 -51.23 -20.56 -6.30
CA GLU A 19 -49.97 -21.29 -6.33
C GLU A 19 -48.89 -20.51 -5.55
N ALA A 20 -48.15 -21.21 -4.69
CA ALA A 20 -47.09 -20.62 -3.93
C ALA A 20 -46.09 -19.97 -4.90
N VAL A 21 -45.92 -18.65 -4.84
CA VAL A 21 -45.02 -17.92 -5.70
C VAL A 21 -43.59 -18.43 -5.41
N GLY A 22 -43.07 -19.23 -6.35
CA GLY A 22 -41.73 -19.73 -6.26
C GLY A 22 -40.74 -18.56 -6.18
N TRP A 23 -39.78 -18.59 -5.23
CA TRP A 23 -38.71 -17.58 -5.13
C TRP A 23 -37.74 -17.65 -6.32
N TRP A 24 -37.84 -18.62 -7.16
CA TRP A 24 -37.07 -18.85 -8.38
C TRP A 24 -38.00 -18.99 -9.59
N PRO A 25 -37.70 -18.31 -10.76
CA PRO A 25 -36.54 -17.47 -11.08
C PRO A 25 -36.61 -16.08 -10.47
N LEU A 26 -35.45 -15.53 -10.09
CA LEU A 26 -35.35 -14.15 -9.63
C LEU A 26 -35.81 -13.17 -10.72
N ALA A 27 -36.52 -12.12 -10.32
CA ALA A 27 -36.91 -11.04 -11.24
C ALA A 27 -35.69 -10.48 -11.97
N VAL A 28 -35.85 -10.17 -13.26
CA VAL A 28 -34.74 -9.70 -14.15
C VAL A 28 -33.88 -8.57 -13.53
N GLY A 29 -34.50 -7.70 -12.71
CA GLY A 29 -33.82 -6.64 -12.00
C GLY A 29 -32.71 -7.11 -11.04
N TRP A 30 -32.83 -8.31 -10.47
CA TRP A 30 -31.80 -8.86 -9.55
C TRP A 30 -30.49 -9.19 -10.26
N TYR A 31 -30.54 -9.61 -11.51
CA TYR A 31 -29.31 -9.84 -12.30
C TYR A 31 -28.53 -8.57 -12.51
N PHE A 32 -29.21 -7.43 -12.70
CA PHE A 32 -28.56 -6.12 -12.78
C PHE A 32 -27.91 -5.75 -11.44
N VAL A 33 -28.62 -5.94 -10.33
CA VAL A 33 -28.08 -5.65 -8.99
C VAL A 33 -26.85 -6.52 -8.71
N PHE A 34 -26.91 -7.82 -9.00
CA PHE A 34 -25.76 -8.71 -8.84
C PHE A 34 -24.59 -8.33 -9.75
N GLY A 35 -24.87 -7.91 -10.99
CA GLY A 35 -23.84 -7.41 -11.91
C GLY A 35 -23.12 -6.20 -11.36
N VAL A 36 -23.84 -5.20 -10.87
CA VAL A 36 -23.26 -4.01 -10.24
C VAL A 36 -22.46 -4.37 -8.99
N LEU A 37 -23.02 -5.23 -8.15
CA LEU A 37 -22.35 -5.68 -6.92
C LEU A 37 -21.04 -6.42 -7.22
N LEU A 38 -21.02 -7.27 -8.23
CA LEU A 38 -19.83 -7.98 -8.68
C LEU A 38 -18.75 -7.03 -9.18
N VAL A 39 -19.12 -6.02 -9.98
CA VAL A 39 -18.18 -4.99 -10.45
C VAL A 39 -17.60 -4.20 -9.27
N MET A 40 -18.45 -3.76 -8.32
CA MET A 40 -18.00 -3.05 -7.13
C MET A 40 -17.07 -3.92 -6.27
N LEU A 41 -17.40 -5.19 -6.07
CA LEU A 41 -16.59 -6.13 -5.28
C LEU A 41 -15.22 -6.33 -5.94
N THR A 42 -15.19 -6.53 -7.25
CA THR A 42 -13.95 -6.70 -8.02
C THR A 42 -13.08 -5.44 -7.93
N TRP A 43 -13.68 -4.27 -8.09
CA TRP A 43 -12.97 -2.99 -7.94
C TRP A 43 -12.42 -2.81 -6.53
N PHE A 44 -13.22 -3.06 -5.50
CA PHE A 44 -12.80 -2.95 -4.10
C PHE A 44 -11.66 -3.93 -3.77
N THR A 45 -11.78 -5.18 -4.23
CA THR A 45 -10.75 -6.20 -4.07
C THR A 45 -9.45 -5.79 -4.75
N TYR A 46 -9.51 -5.29 -5.98
CA TYR A 46 -8.34 -4.81 -6.71
C TYR A 46 -7.64 -3.67 -5.98
N VAL A 47 -8.38 -2.67 -5.51
CA VAL A 47 -7.83 -1.53 -4.75
C VAL A 47 -7.23 -1.99 -3.41
N SER A 48 -7.90 -2.91 -2.72
CA SER A 48 -7.43 -3.46 -1.44
C SER A 48 -6.13 -4.24 -1.60
N ILE A 49 -6.03 -5.10 -2.60
CA ILE A 49 -4.82 -5.87 -2.91
C ILE A 49 -3.67 -4.91 -3.25
N ARG A 50 -3.90 -3.91 -4.09
CA ARG A 50 -2.89 -2.90 -4.41
C ARG A 50 -2.39 -2.15 -3.17
N ARG A 51 -3.30 -1.72 -2.31
CA ARG A 51 -2.94 -1.06 -1.04
C ARG A 51 -2.17 -2.01 -0.12
N TRP A 52 -2.56 -3.26 -0.06
CA TRP A 52 -1.90 -4.26 0.78
C TRP A 52 -0.47 -4.55 0.31
N ILE A 53 -0.26 -4.75 -0.99
CA ILE A 53 1.07 -4.96 -1.60
C ILE A 53 1.95 -3.72 -1.36
N ASN A 54 1.43 -2.52 -1.62
CA ASN A 54 2.16 -1.27 -1.39
C ASN A 54 2.54 -1.06 0.08
N ASN A 55 1.72 -1.51 1.02
CA ASN A 55 2.03 -1.38 2.44
C ASN A 55 3.01 -2.46 2.93
N ARG A 56 3.11 -3.59 2.25
CA ARG A 56 4.00 -4.69 2.65
C ARG A 56 5.48 -4.32 2.49
N TYR A 57 5.90 -3.73 1.37
CA TYR A 57 7.29 -3.31 1.20
C TYR A 57 7.68 -2.21 2.18
N ARG A 58 6.76 -1.27 2.49
CA ARG A 58 7.00 -0.23 3.50
C ARG A 58 7.26 -0.81 4.88
N ARG A 59 6.45 -1.77 5.30
CA ARG A 59 6.63 -2.45 6.60
C ARG A 59 7.97 -3.17 6.65
N ALA A 60 8.31 -3.90 5.60
CA ALA A 60 9.59 -4.60 5.52
C ALA A 60 10.77 -3.63 5.57
N ALA A 61 10.71 -2.51 4.83
CA ALA A 61 11.76 -1.49 4.86
C ALA A 61 11.89 -0.80 6.21
N LEU A 62 10.76 -0.49 6.88
CA LEU A 62 10.78 0.10 8.22
C LEU A 62 11.31 -0.88 9.28
N GLN A 63 10.96 -2.16 9.21
CA GLN A 63 11.53 -3.18 10.08
C GLN A 63 13.04 -3.31 9.87
N GLN A 64 13.50 -3.31 8.62
CA GLN A 64 14.93 -3.35 8.34
C GLN A 64 15.64 -2.10 8.87
N LEU A 65 15.04 -0.91 8.72
CA LEU A 65 15.60 0.32 9.29
C LEU A 65 15.70 0.25 10.82
N GLN A 66 14.74 -0.34 11.50
CA GLN A 66 14.81 -0.53 12.95
C GLN A 66 15.97 -1.43 13.37
N LEU A 67 16.19 -2.53 12.67
CA LEU A 67 17.34 -3.41 12.91
C LEU A 67 18.66 -2.66 12.67
N LEU A 68 18.75 -1.85 11.61
CA LEU A 68 19.91 -1.01 11.35
C LEU A 68 20.13 0.04 12.44
N ALA A 69 19.06 0.60 13.01
CA ALA A 69 19.15 1.54 14.12
C ALA A 69 19.74 0.89 15.38
N GLU A 70 19.42 -0.37 15.64
CA GLU A 70 20.02 -1.15 16.74
C GLU A 70 21.52 -1.43 16.47
N ASP A 71 21.86 -1.81 15.25
CA ASP A 71 23.25 -2.04 14.84
C ASP A 71 24.08 -0.75 14.94
N ILE A 72 23.53 0.41 14.55
CA ILE A 72 24.19 1.73 14.63
C ILE A 72 24.45 2.17 16.07
N ARG A 73 23.59 1.78 17.00
CA ARG A 73 23.80 2.05 18.43
C ARG A 73 24.85 1.14 19.07
N SER A 74 25.10 0.00 18.45
CA SER A 74 26.17 -0.92 18.87
C SER A 74 27.51 -0.44 18.33
N THR A 75 28.51 -0.25 19.19
CA THR A 75 29.84 0.22 18.79
C THR A 75 30.49 -0.68 17.75
N ASP A 76 30.28 -1.99 17.84
CA ASP A 76 30.94 -3.01 17.01
C ASP A 76 30.36 -3.09 15.59
N LYS A 77 29.08 -2.72 15.40
CA LYS A 77 28.38 -2.85 14.12
C LYS A 77 28.00 -1.52 13.49
N ARG A 78 28.34 -0.42 14.12
CA ARG A 78 27.93 0.93 13.75
C ARG A 78 28.23 1.25 12.29
N ASP A 79 29.45 1.05 11.86
CA ASP A 79 29.88 1.34 10.50
C ASP A 79 29.11 0.51 9.48
N THR A 80 28.91 -0.77 9.78
CA THR A 80 28.15 -1.67 8.93
C THR A 80 26.69 -1.24 8.81
N GLY A 81 26.07 -0.84 9.93
CA GLY A 81 24.71 -0.33 9.96
C GLY A 81 24.54 0.95 9.14
N LEU A 82 25.46 1.91 9.32
CA LEU A 82 25.44 3.16 8.56
C LEU A 82 25.55 2.93 7.05
N ARG A 83 26.47 2.06 6.60
CA ARG A 83 26.65 1.72 5.18
C ARG A 83 25.43 1.04 4.55
N GLN A 84 24.57 0.42 5.32
CA GLN A 84 23.37 -0.23 4.81
C GLN A 84 22.20 0.73 4.60
N ILE A 85 22.21 1.94 5.19
CA ILE A 85 21.12 2.92 5.01
C ILE A 85 20.95 3.34 3.54
N PRO A 86 22.01 3.78 2.82
CA PRO A 86 21.87 4.12 1.40
C PRO A 86 21.39 2.96 0.54
N VAL A 87 21.86 1.75 0.84
CA VAL A 87 21.47 0.53 0.14
C VAL A 87 19.97 0.24 0.35
N LEU A 88 19.48 0.37 1.59
CA LEU A 88 18.07 0.20 1.92
C LEU A 88 17.20 1.22 1.19
N LEU A 89 17.58 2.50 1.20
CA LEU A 89 16.85 3.56 0.48
C LEU A 89 16.82 3.29 -1.02
N LYS A 90 17.95 2.94 -1.62
CA LYS A 90 18.03 2.65 -3.06
C LYS A 90 17.24 1.41 -3.44
N ARG A 91 17.31 0.35 -2.64
CA ARG A 91 16.52 -0.88 -2.83
C ARG A 91 15.02 -0.61 -2.73
N THR A 92 14.60 0.19 -1.75
CA THR A 92 13.19 0.57 -1.57
C THR A 92 12.71 1.43 -2.72
N ALA A 93 13.50 2.40 -3.16
CA ALA A 93 13.16 3.22 -4.34
C ALA A 93 13.02 2.35 -5.60
N LEU A 94 13.93 1.41 -5.84
CA LEU A 94 13.88 0.49 -6.99
C LEU A 94 12.67 -0.47 -6.97
N SER A 95 12.07 -0.69 -5.81
CA SER A 95 10.85 -1.50 -5.72
C SER A 95 9.57 -0.73 -6.10
N VAL A 96 9.66 0.60 -6.18
CA VAL A 96 8.50 1.50 -6.32
C VAL A 96 8.55 2.31 -7.60
N TYR A 97 9.74 2.72 -8.02
CA TYR A 97 9.96 3.60 -9.16
C TYR A 97 10.63 2.85 -10.32
N PRO A 98 10.38 3.27 -11.58
CA PRO A 98 10.99 2.66 -12.75
C PRO A 98 12.52 2.71 -12.68
N ARG A 99 13.15 1.60 -13.00
CA ARG A 99 14.62 1.47 -12.98
C ARG A 99 15.32 2.50 -13.85
N ALA A 100 14.72 2.85 -14.99
CA ALA A 100 15.27 3.85 -15.92
C ALA A 100 15.43 5.24 -15.29
N GLN A 101 14.55 5.62 -14.37
CA GLN A 101 14.62 6.89 -13.66
C GLN A 101 15.72 6.92 -12.59
N LEU A 102 16.03 5.75 -12.00
CA LEU A 102 16.91 5.65 -10.84
C LEU A 102 18.35 5.31 -11.22
N ALA A 103 18.57 4.67 -12.38
CA ALA A 103 19.87 4.11 -12.75
C ALA A 103 20.99 5.16 -12.88
N SER A 104 20.64 6.37 -13.29
CA SER A 104 21.61 7.47 -13.49
C SER A 104 21.70 8.42 -12.29
N LEU A 105 20.88 8.23 -11.25
CA LEU A 105 20.83 9.14 -10.13
C LEU A 105 21.94 8.86 -9.13
N THR A 106 22.80 9.83 -8.93
CA THR A 106 23.90 9.82 -7.96
C THR A 106 24.04 11.19 -7.31
N GLY A 107 24.62 11.26 -6.11
CA GLY A 107 24.91 12.50 -5.41
C GLY A 107 23.68 13.41 -5.29
N LYS A 108 23.84 14.68 -5.62
CA LYS A 108 22.78 15.69 -5.50
C LYS A 108 21.49 15.28 -6.22
N ASN A 109 21.57 14.73 -7.44
CA ASN A 109 20.38 14.32 -8.18
C ASN A 109 19.59 13.22 -7.46
N TRP A 110 20.27 12.35 -6.71
CA TRP A 110 19.63 11.34 -5.88
C TRP A 110 18.90 11.96 -4.69
N HIS A 111 19.49 12.92 -4.01
CA HIS A 111 18.85 13.62 -2.88
C HIS A 111 17.66 14.45 -3.34
N ASP A 112 17.79 15.18 -4.45
CA ASP A 112 16.70 15.95 -5.05
C ASP A 112 15.53 15.03 -5.42
N PHE A 113 15.84 13.85 -5.96
CA PHE A 113 14.83 12.84 -6.23
C PHE A 113 14.15 12.37 -4.94
N LEU A 114 14.88 12.01 -3.90
CA LEU A 114 14.29 11.58 -2.63
C LEU A 114 13.38 12.68 -2.04
N ASN A 115 13.85 13.91 -2.04
CA ASN A 115 13.10 15.05 -1.52
C ASN A 115 11.86 15.39 -2.37
N SER A 116 11.91 15.17 -3.69
CA SER A 116 10.76 15.40 -4.58
C SER A 116 9.62 14.40 -4.39
N LYS A 117 9.87 13.26 -3.76
CA LYS A 117 8.87 12.19 -3.56
C LYS A 117 8.15 12.27 -2.21
N VAL A 118 8.43 13.28 -1.41
CA VAL A 118 7.78 13.55 -0.12
C VAL A 118 7.26 14.97 -0.07
N SER A 119 6.18 15.20 0.68
CA SER A 119 5.58 16.54 0.82
C SER A 119 6.47 17.53 1.58
N LYS A 120 7.30 17.02 2.48
CA LYS A 120 8.32 17.80 3.21
C LYS A 120 9.69 17.18 2.94
N PRO A 121 10.69 17.95 2.51
CA PRO A 121 12.04 17.47 2.30
C PRO A 121 12.53 16.68 3.53
N SER A 122 12.96 15.46 3.32
CA SER A 122 13.42 14.58 4.40
C SER A 122 14.93 14.68 4.63
N PHE A 123 15.66 15.02 3.57
CA PHE A 123 17.12 15.06 3.59
C PHE A 123 17.60 16.52 3.42
N PRO A 124 17.79 17.28 4.52
CA PRO A 124 18.47 18.57 4.48
C PRO A 124 19.95 18.40 4.09
N GLU A 125 20.60 19.47 3.63
CA GLU A 125 21.99 19.40 3.13
C GLU A 125 22.97 18.61 4.03
N PRO A 126 23.03 18.84 5.35
CA PRO A 126 23.97 18.08 6.20
C PRO A 126 23.73 16.57 6.18
N THR A 127 22.43 16.16 6.14
CA THR A 127 22.04 14.73 6.10
C THR A 127 22.29 14.13 4.71
N ALA A 128 22.11 14.93 3.66
CA ALA A 128 22.37 14.54 2.29
C ALA A 128 23.89 14.33 2.07
N ASP A 129 24.73 15.24 2.54
CA ASP A 129 26.19 15.13 2.48
C ASP A 129 26.69 13.90 3.26
N LEU A 130 26.12 13.64 4.42
CA LEU A 130 26.41 12.43 5.17
C LEU A 130 26.03 11.16 4.40
N LEU A 131 24.87 11.14 3.76
CA LEU A 131 24.43 10.02 2.93
C LEU A 131 25.39 9.76 1.76
N ASP A 132 25.92 10.83 1.14
CA ASP A 132 26.94 10.72 0.09
C ASP A 132 28.28 10.25 0.66
N LYS A 133 28.74 10.81 1.78
CA LYS A 133 29.96 10.35 2.46
C LYS A 133 29.86 8.84 2.74
N ILE A 134 28.76 8.36 3.28
CA ILE A 134 28.55 6.93 3.57
C ILE A 134 28.50 6.09 2.29
N SER A 135 27.90 6.61 1.22
CA SER A 135 27.70 5.86 -0.03
C SER A 135 28.98 5.68 -0.84
N TYR A 136 29.87 6.70 -0.84
CA TYR A 136 31.02 6.77 -1.75
C TYR A 136 32.36 6.72 -1.04
N SER A 137 32.41 7.02 0.27
CA SER A 137 33.67 6.95 1.00
C SER A 137 33.85 5.53 1.54
N GLY A 138 34.88 4.85 1.04
CA GLY A 138 35.36 3.58 1.59
C GLY A 138 36.04 3.74 2.95
N GLY A 139 36.10 4.98 3.50
CA GLY A 139 36.82 5.32 4.72
C GLY A 139 36.07 4.98 6.01
N ASP A 140 36.74 5.26 7.10
CA ASP A 140 36.26 5.12 8.47
C ASP A 140 35.04 6.04 8.73
N LEU A 141 33.99 5.53 9.31
CA LEU A 141 32.79 6.29 9.71
C LEU A 141 32.78 6.59 11.23
N SER A 142 33.86 6.31 11.93
CA SER A 142 33.99 6.57 13.39
C SER A 142 33.80 8.06 13.75
N GLU A 143 34.14 8.97 12.81
CA GLU A 143 33.95 10.40 12.98
C GLU A 143 32.48 10.87 12.90
N VAL A 144 31.57 10.04 12.40
CA VAL A 144 30.16 10.40 12.33
C VAL A 144 29.60 10.54 13.73
N SER A 145 29.12 11.74 14.09
CA SER A 145 28.53 11.96 15.41
C SER A 145 27.27 11.10 15.61
N ALA A 146 26.93 10.79 16.86
CA ALA A 146 25.70 10.08 17.17
C ALA A 146 24.47 10.86 16.69
N GLN A 147 24.49 12.19 16.85
CA GLN A 147 23.42 13.07 16.39
C GLN A 147 23.22 12.99 14.88
N ALA A 148 24.29 13.05 14.09
CA ALA A 148 24.21 12.97 12.63
C ALA A 148 23.66 11.59 12.17
N ALA A 149 23.99 10.53 12.87
CA ALA A 149 23.44 9.19 12.60
C ALA A 149 21.95 9.13 12.93
N ASP A 150 21.50 9.71 14.04
CA ASP A 150 20.08 9.76 14.42
C ASP A 150 19.28 10.66 13.46
N ASP A 151 19.84 11.77 13.00
CA ASP A 151 19.22 12.63 12.00
C ASP A 151 19.04 11.88 10.67
N LEU A 152 20.03 11.12 10.24
CA LEU A 152 19.96 10.29 9.03
C LEU A 152 18.92 9.17 9.18
N LEU A 153 18.85 8.52 10.33
CA LEU A 153 17.82 7.51 10.62
C LEU A 153 16.42 8.11 10.60
N SER A 154 16.23 9.28 11.20
CA SER A 154 14.96 10.00 11.24
C SER A 154 14.52 10.45 9.85
N ALA A 155 15.45 10.98 9.05
CA ALA A 155 15.21 11.36 7.66
C ALA A 155 14.80 10.15 6.82
N SER A 156 15.53 9.03 6.96
CA SER A 156 15.24 7.77 6.28
C SER A 156 13.89 7.21 6.67
N HIS A 157 13.57 7.21 7.98
CA HIS A 157 12.26 6.78 8.48
C HIS A 157 11.13 7.63 7.92
N HIS A 158 11.28 8.95 7.94
CA HIS A 158 10.30 9.88 7.39
C HIS A 158 10.05 9.62 5.91
N TRP A 159 11.11 9.45 5.12
CA TRP A 159 10.99 9.13 3.70
C TRP A 159 10.30 7.79 3.45
N LEU A 160 10.73 6.73 4.12
CA LEU A 160 10.12 5.39 3.99
C LEU A 160 8.62 5.38 4.31
N LYS A 161 8.21 6.21 5.27
CA LYS A 161 6.82 6.31 5.69
C LYS A 161 5.95 7.16 4.76
N HIS A 162 6.49 8.26 4.21
CA HIS A 162 5.69 9.30 3.57
C HIS A 162 5.93 9.47 2.06
N HIS A 163 6.88 8.73 1.46
CA HIS A 163 7.10 8.84 0.02
C HIS A 163 5.85 8.40 -0.76
N HIS A 164 5.55 9.12 -1.82
CA HIS A 164 4.45 8.81 -2.72
C HIS A 164 4.94 7.89 -3.84
N PRO A 165 4.43 6.65 -3.94
CA PRO A 165 4.73 5.81 -5.09
C PRO A 165 4.16 6.51 -6.34
N GLU A 166 4.97 6.71 -7.37
CA GLU A 166 4.41 7.01 -8.67
C GLU A 166 3.49 5.86 -9.04
N GLN A 167 2.22 6.15 -9.26
CA GLN A 167 1.30 5.19 -9.85
C GLN A 167 1.88 4.87 -11.22
N GLY A 168 2.66 3.78 -11.28
CA GLY A 168 3.32 3.38 -12.48
C GLY A 168 2.27 3.19 -13.57
N ARG A 169 2.26 4.11 -14.54
CA ARG A 169 1.76 3.86 -15.85
C ARG A 169 2.72 2.83 -16.46
N GLN A 170 2.48 1.57 -16.14
CA GLN A 170 3.03 0.48 -16.92
C GLN A 170 2.24 0.48 -18.22
N ALA A 171 2.87 1.02 -19.26
CA ALA A 171 2.48 0.76 -20.63
C ALA A 171 2.97 -0.64 -21.00
#